data_eb1275db669b51c481659b6c438d147f
#
_entry.id   eb1275db669b51c481659b6c438d147f
#
_cell.length_a   1.000
_cell.length_b   1.000
_cell.length_c   1.000
_cell.angle_alpha   90.00
_cell.angle_beta   90.00
_cell.angle_gamma   90.00
#
_symmetry.space_group_name_H-M   'P 1'
#
loop_
_entity.id
_entity.type
_entity.pdbx_description
1 polymer ?
#
loop_
_entity_poly.entity_id
_entity_poly.type
_entity_poly.pdbx_seq_one_letter_code
_entity_poly.pdbx_strand_id
1 'polypeptide(L)'
;MDREKRMRAWIRAEVMLLFIMMGAFLLRETGRTESMEQAVVTATSAAGKDYIKWVDFTVSYEALCQAYDWDVDTFDTEHHVEWIPLLAYTAARTGGEFDKKALKILNETAEKLAEGEAEIETLTKDMKYYPYYLEAYSAALGGLVGEYEAEVIGEDGQSTWQKKYGLKGYCPIARGFDYTHYDDFGAGRSYGYKRRHLGHDMMGLVGVPIIAVESGTVEALGWNQYGGWRIGIRSFDNKRYYYYAHLRQNYPYAEGLEEGSVVTAGDVILCNSGALHDEFPQAGEP
;
A
#
# COMPACT_ATOMS: atom_id res chain seq x y z
N MET A 1 20.40 3.01 -28.10
CA MET A 1 18.95 2.88 -27.78
C MET A 1 18.46 4.25 -27.36
N ASP A 2 17.49 4.77 -28.08
CA ASP A 2 17.10 6.17 -28.16
C ASP A 2 16.58 6.72 -26.81
N ARG A 3 17.12 7.86 -26.38
CA ARG A 3 16.75 8.60 -25.15
C ARG A 3 15.23 8.83 -25.06
N GLU A 4 14.58 8.99 -26.20
CA GLU A 4 13.15 9.19 -26.32
C GLU A 4 12.34 7.90 -26.03
N LYS A 5 12.85 6.73 -26.36
CA LYS A 5 12.21 5.44 -26.05
C LYS A 5 12.31 5.11 -24.55
N ARG A 6 13.41 5.47 -23.91
CA ARG A 6 13.58 5.34 -22.45
C ARG A 6 12.61 6.29 -21.71
N MET A 7 12.48 7.52 -22.17
CA MET A 7 11.56 8.51 -21.57
C MET A 7 10.10 8.08 -21.72
N ARG A 8 9.72 7.51 -22.86
CA ARG A 8 8.33 6.98 -23.08
C ARG A 8 8.03 5.73 -22.25
N ALA A 9 8.99 4.85 -22.07
CA ALA A 9 8.85 3.70 -21.17
C ALA A 9 8.72 4.17 -19.71
N TRP A 10 9.40 5.21 -19.36
CA TRP A 10 9.43 5.89 -18.09
C TRP A 10 8.09 6.55 -17.71
N ILE A 11 7.52 7.33 -18.61
CA ILE A 11 6.20 7.93 -18.44
C ILE A 11 5.13 6.84 -18.24
N ARG A 12 5.28 5.70 -18.90
CA ARG A 12 4.38 4.56 -18.74
C ARG A 12 4.50 3.89 -17.36
N ALA A 13 5.72 3.80 -16.83
CA ALA A 13 5.94 3.26 -15.49
C ALA A 13 5.38 4.19 -14.40
N GLU A 14 5.63 5.50 -14.50
CA GLU A 14 5.10 6.50 -13.55
C GLU A 14 3.56 6.56 -13.55
N VAL A 15 2.94 6.48 -14.72
CA VAL A 15 1.47 6.43 -14.83
C VAL A 15 0.90 5.16 -14.17
N MET A 16 1.57 4.04 -14.30
CA MET A 16 1.13 2.78 -13.65
C MET A 16 1.29 2.85 -12.12
N LEU A 17 2.31 3.52 -11.66
CA LEU A 17 2.63 3.73 -10.24
C LEU A 17 1.60 4.56 -9.50
N LEU A 18 1.04 5.52 -10.19
CA LEU A 18 -0.01 6.40 -9.71
C LEU A 18 -1.28 5.65 -9.30
N PHE A 19 -1.50 4.44 -9.82
CA PHE A 19 -2.67 3.64 -9.52
C PHE A 19 -2.54 2.77 -8.25
N ILE A 20 -1.35 2.48 -7.81
CA ILE A 20 -1.09 1.52 -6.74
C ILE A 20 -0.93 2.18 -5.37
N MET A 21 -0.41 3.39 -5.32
CA MET A 21 -0.20 4.09 -4.04
C MET A 21 -1.42 4.79 -3.47
N MET A 22 -2.52 4.56 -4.07
CA MET A 22 -3.70 5.33 -3.77
C MET A 22 -4.71 4.53 -3.02
N GLY A 23 -4.93 4.09 -2.13
CA GLY A 23 -6.19 3.55 -1.58
C GLY A 23 -7.48 3.97 -2.34
N ALA A 24 -7.35 4.32 -3.64
CA ALA A 24 -8.46 4.64 -4.51
C ALA A 24 -8.34 3.84 -5.80
N PHE A 25 -9.34 3.05 -6.09
CA PHE A 25 -9.38 2.18 -7.23
C PHE A 25 -10.08 2.81 -8.43
N LEU A 26 -9.35 2.88 -9.52
CA LEU A 26 -9.89 2.94 -10.85
C LEU A 26 -10.31 1.52 -11.25
N LEU A 27 -11.57 1.18 -11.00
CA LEU A 27 -12.15 -0.05 -11.54
C LEU A 27 -12.45 0.18 -13.03
N ARG A 28 -11.56 -0.29 -13.88
CA ARG A 28 -11.84 -0.39 -15.30
C ARG A 28 -12.55 -1.72 -15.56
N GLU A 29 -13.63 -1.65 -16.34
CA GLU A 29 -14.35 -2.81 -16.84
C GLU A 29 -13.39 -3.81 -17.47
N THR A 30 -13.21 -4.94 -16.86
CA THR A 30 -12.83 -6.18 -17.52
C THR A 30 -13.90 -7.20 -17.14
N GLY A 31 -14.57 -7.74 -18.14
CA GLY A 31 -15.77 -8.58 -18.13
C GLY A 31 -15.84 -9.77 -17.17
N ARG A 32 -15.59 -9.53 -15.87
CA ARG A 32 -15.71 -10.54 -14.81
C ARG A 32 -16.56 -10.11 -13.62
N THR A 33 -17.25 -8.99 -13.71
CA THR A 33 -17.98 -8.38 -12.61
C THR A 33 -19.43 -8.01 -12.98
N GLU A 34 -20.11 -8.79 -13.82
CA GLU A 34 -21.50 -8.51 -14.19
C GLU A 34 -22.43 -8.32 -12.97
N SER A 35 -22.20 -9.03 -11.88
CA SER A 35 -23.02 -8.88 -10.66
C SER A 35 -22.71 -7.64 -9.84
N MET A 36 -21.46 -7.16 -9.87
CA MET A 36 -21.04 -5.93 -9.17
C MET A 36 -21.41 -4.69 -9.97
N GLU A 37 -21.25 -4.73 -11.29
CA GLU A 37 -21.71 -3.68 -12.17
C GLU A 37 -23.19 -3.38 -11.97
N GLN A 38 -24.05 -4.40 -11.84
CA GLN A 38 -25.48 -4.22 -11.61
C GLN A 38 -25.78 -3.52 -10.26
N ALA A 39 -25.03 -3.80 -9.20
CA ALA A 39 -25.28 -3.20 -7.90
C ALA A 39 -24.88 -1.71 -7.84
N VAL A 40 -23.76 -1.34 -8.49
CA VAL A 40 -23.25 0.05 -8.53
C VAL A 40 -23.91 0.85 -9.65
N VAL A 41 -24.14 0.23 -10.83
CA VAL A 41 -24.85 0.86 -11.96
C VAL A 41 -26.29 1.23 -11.58
N THR A 42 -26.96 0.47 -10.71
CA THR A 42 -28.31 0.84 -10.25
C THR A 42 -28.31 2.10 -9.38
N ALA A 43 -27.20 2.42 -8.72
CA ALA A 43 -27.06 3.65 -7.93
C ALA A 43 -26.65 4.89 -8.77
N THR A 44 -26.04 4.66 -9.97
CA THR A 44 -25.47 5.74 -10.82
C THR A 44 -26.11 5.82 -12.20
N SER A 45 -26.95 4.87 -12.62
CA SER A 45 -27.43 4.73 -14.00
C SER A 45 -28.53 5.71 -14.43
N ALA A 46 -28.84 6.72 -13.64
CA ALA A 46 -29.81 7.75 -14.08
C ALA A 46 -29.31 8.62 -15.26
N ALA A 47 -28.07 8.47 -15.72
CA ALA A 47 -27.48 9.37 -16.72
C ALA A 47 -26.66 8.72 -17.86
N GLY A 48 -26.57 7.40 -17.98
CA GLY A 48 -25.93 6.71 -19.15
C GLY A 48 -24.45 7.09 -19.40
N LYS A 49 -23.69 7.46 -18.37
CA LYS A 49 -22.25 7.74 -18.46
C LYS A 49 -21.49 6.70 -17.65
N ASP A 50 -20.46 6.10 -18.26
CA ASP A 50 -19.49 5.27 -17.55
C ASP A 50 -18.66 6.17 -16.64
N TYR A 51 -18.90 6.08 -15.34
CA TYR A 51 -18.10 6.78 -14.35
C TYR A 51 -17.00 5.87 -13.81
N ILE A 52 -15.83 6.45 -13.56
CA ILE A 52 -14.80 5.83 -12.77
C ILE A 52 -15.36 5.64 -11.35
N LYS A 53 -15.41 4.40 -10.91
CA LYS A 53 -15.85 4.07 -9.54
C LYS A 53 -14.77 4.50 -8.56
N TRP A 54 -15.18 5.21 -7.54
CA TRP A 54 -14.30 5.73 -6.51
C TRP A 54 -14.81 5.32 -5.14
N VAL A 55 -13.93 4.77 -4.31
CA VAL A 55 -14.18 4.53 -2.89
C VAL A 55 -13.16 5.34 -2.11
N ASP A 56 -13.65 6.20 -1.22
CA ASP A 56 -12.80 6.81 -0.22
C ASP A 56 -12.36 5.72 0.77
N PHE A 57 -11.04 5.58 0.96
CA PHE A 57 -10.51 4.66 1.94
C PHE A 57 -10.52 5.34 3.31
N THR A 58 -11.61 5.17 4.02
CA THR A 58 -11.90 5.84 5.31
C THR A 58 -11.69 4.92 6.51
N VAL A 59 -11.06 3.76 6.31
CA VAL A 59 -10.79 2.81 7.40
C VAL A 59 -9.85 3.45 8.41
N SER A 60 -10.30 3.55 9.67
CA SER A 60 -9.48 4.12 10.74
C SER A 60 -8.30 3.20 11.08
N TYR A 61 -7.23 3.79 11.60
CA TYR A 61 -6.07 3.03 12.09
C TYR A 61 -6.47 1.94 13.11
N GLU A 62 -7.38 2.30 14.03
CA GLU A 62 -7.87 1.35 15.04
C GLU A 62 -8.61 0.17 14.41
N ALA A 63 -9.43 0.41 13.39
CA ALA A 63 -10.13 -0.66 12.67
C ALA A 63 -9.17 -1.58 11.92
N LEU A 64 -8.14 -1.00 11.30
CA LEU A 64 -7.08 -1.77 10.63
C LEU A 64 -6.34 -2.67 11.62
N CYS A 65 -5.93 -2.12 12.78
CA CYS A 65 -5.23 -2.89 13.80
C CYS A 65 -6.11 -4.04 14.34
N GLN A 66 -7.37 -3.73 14.73
CA GLN A 66 -8.26 -4.73 15.29
C GLN A 66 -8.60 -5.84 14.29
N ALA A 67 -8.85 -5.49 13.03
CA ALA A 67 -9.10 -6.49 12.00
C ALA A 67 -7.85 -7.34 11.71
N TYR A 68 -6.67 -6.72 11.71
CA TYR A 68 -5.39 -7.40 11.58
C TYR A 68 -5.11 -8.35 12.73
N ASP A 69 -5.34 -7.91 13.97
CA ASP A 69 -5.15 -8.76 15.14
C ASP A 69 -6.05 -10.00 15.08
N TRP A 70 -7.32 -9.85 14.69
CA TRP A 70 -8.23 -10.99 14.46
C TRP A 70 -7.72 -11.94 13.38
N ASP A 71 -7.21 -11.44 12.27
CA ASP A 71 -6.69 -12.25 11.17
C ASP A 71 -5.47 -13.08 11.64
N VAL A 72 -4.52 -12.42 12.32
CA VAL A 72 -3.30 -13.08 12.80
C VAL A 72 -3.58 -14.08 13.93
N ASP A 73 -4.41 -13.67 14.89
CA ASP A 73 -4.70 -14.51 16.07
C ASP A 73 -5.54 -15.76 15.73
N THR A 74 -6.29 -15.71 14.63
CA THR A 74 -7.14 -16.83 14.19
C THR A 74 -6.57 -17.64 13.03
N PHE A 75 -5.40 -17.26 12.49
CA PHE A 75 -4.84 -17.90 11.29
C PHE A 75 -4.71 -19.42 11.42
N ASP A 76 -4.19 -19.92 12.55
CA ASP A 76 -3.99 -21.34 12.81
C ASP A 76 -5.22 -22.03 13.45
N THR A 77 -6.38 -21.38 13.48
CA THR A 77 -7.62 -21.93 14.06
C THR A 77 -8.52 -22.54 12.98
N GLU A 78 -9.55 -23.30 13.42
CA GLU A 78 -10.55 -23.86 12.52
C GLU A 78 -11.37 -22.79 11.80
N HIS A 79 -11.55 -21.62 12.43
CA HIS A 79 -12.37 -20.51 11.94
C HIS A 79 -11.51 -19.25 11.79
N HIS A 80 -10.71 -19.20 10.71
CA HIS A 80 -9.89 -18.06 10.39
C HIS A 80 -10.73 -16.83 9.98
N VAL A 81 -10.47 -15.70 10.60
CA VAL A 81 -11.15 -14.43 10.36
C VAL A 81 -10.29 -13.53 9.47
N GLU A 82 -10.51 -13.56 8.18
CA GLU A 82 -9.77 -12.72 7.25
C GLU A 82 -10.12 -11.23 7.41
N TRP A 83 -9.11 -10.37 7.58
CA TRP A 83 -9.29 -8.95 7.89
C TRP A 83 -9.99 -8.15 6.80
N ILE A 84 -9.74 -8.44 5.52
CA ILE A 84 -10.34 -7.69 4.41
C ILE A 84 -11.84 -7.94 4.30
N PRO A 85 -12.35 -9.19 4.30
CA PRO A 85 -13.79 -9.47 4.38
C PRO A 85 -14.46 -8.85 5.59
N LEU A 86 -13.81 -8.88 6.76
CA LEU A 86 -14.32 -8.28 7.99
C LEU A 86 -14.45 -6.76 7.89
N LEU A 87 -13.43 -6.07 7.37
CA LEU A 87 -13.46 -4.64 7.10
C LEU A 87 -14.53 -4.26 6.08
N ALA A 88 -14.64 -5.03 4.99
CA ALA A 88 -15.64 -4.81 3.95
C ALA A 88 -17.07 -4.99 4.47
N TYR A 89 -17.30 -5.99 5.32
CA TYR A 89 -18.57 -6.19 6.00
C TYR A 89 -18.92 -5.00 6.89
N THR A 90 -17.95 -4.56 7.71
CA THR A 90 -18.14 -3.41 8.60
C THR A 90 -18.48 -2.15 7.80
N ALA A 91 -17.73 -1.87 6.73
CA ALA A 91 -18.00 -0.74 5.84
C ALA A 91 -19.38 -0.81 5.20
N ALA A 92 -19.80 -1.99 4.73
CA ALA A 92 -21.14 -2.18 4.16
C ALA A 92 -22.26 -1.97 5.17
N ARG A 93 -22.00 -2.20 6.46
CA ARG A 93 -22.94 -1.95 7.58
C ARG A 93 -23.01 -0.49 8.01
N THR A 94 -21.94 0.27 7.81
CA THR A 94 -21.78 1.63 8.35
C THR A 94 -21.73 2.71 7.25
N GLY A 95 -21.80 2.31 5.98
CA GLY A 95 -21.66 3.24 4.86
C GLY A 95 -20.21 3.71 4.65
N GLY A 96 -19.22 2.95 5.14
CA GLY A 96 -17.80 3.28 5.06
C GLY A 96 -17.27 4.10 6.24
N GLU A 97 -18.09 4.42 7.22
CA GLU A 97 -17.64 5.12 8.42
C GLU A 97 -17.08 4.14 9.46
N PHE A 98 -15.90 4.46 10.04
CA PHE A 98 -15.20 3.65 11.03
C PHE A 98 -15.08 4.39 12.37
N ASP A 99 -16.22 4.71 12.94
CA ASP A 99 -16.36 5.28 14.29
C ASP A 99 -16.37 4.17 15.37
N LYS A 100 -16.57 4.56 16.63
CA LYS A 100 -16.67 3.63 17.77
C LYS A 100 -17.77 2.58 17.61
N LYS A 101 -18.87 2.91 16.92
CA LYS A 101 -19.94 1.96 16.64
C LYS A 101 -19.53 0.94 15.61
N ALA A 102 -18.80 1.38 14.59
CA ALA A 102 -18.22 0.49 13.58
C ALA A 102 -17.22 -0.49 14.19
N LEU A 103 -16.33 -0.02 15.08
CA LEU A 103 -15.39 -0.87 15.80
C LEU A 103 -16.11 -1.93 16.66
N LYS A 104 -17.22 -1.56 17.29
CA LYS A 104 -18.04 -2.52 18.02
C LYS A 104 -18.63 -3.59 17.09
N ILE A 105 -19.19 -3.19 15.93
CA ILE A 105 -19.72 -4.12 14.94
C ILE A 105 -18.60 -5.06 14.42
N LEU A 106 -17.42 -4.52 14.16
CA LEU A 106 -16.25 -5.27 13.69
C LEU A 106 -15.92 -6.39 14.70
N ASN A 107 -15.70 -6.06 15.96
CA ASN A 107 -15.30 -7.04 16.97
C ASN A 107 -16.39 -8.06 17.27
N GLU A 108 -17.66 -7.64 17.44
CA GLU A 108 -18.77 -8.58 17.67
C GLU A 108 -18.98 -9.54 16.49
N THR A 109 -18.65 -9.09 15.27
CA THR A 109 -18.72 -9.96 14.09
C THR A 109 -17.53 -10.91 14.05
N ALA A 110 -16.33 -10.40 14.29
CA ALA A 110 -15.11 -11.21 14.32
C ALA A 110 -15.19 -12.32 15.36
N GLU A 111 -15.71 -12.02 16.58
CA GLU A 111 -15.93 -13.00 17.64
C GLU A 111 -16.83 -14.15 17.17
N LYS A 112 -17.97 -13.83 16.55
CA LYS A 112 -18.90 -14.86 16.02
C LYS A 112 -18.30 -15.69 14.89
N LEU A 113 -17.47 -15.06 14.04
CA LEU A 113 -16.75 -15.77 12.98
C LEU A 113 -15.70 -16.74 13.58
N ALA A 114 -14.92 -16.26 14.54
CA ALA A 114 -13.88 -17.04 15.21
C ALA A 114 -14.46 -18.20 16.04
N GLU A 115 -15.65 -18.04 16.61
CA GLU A 115 -16.36 -19.10 17.34
C GLU A 115 -17.13 -20.06 16.43
N GLY A 116 -17.17 -19.81 15.10
CA GLY A 116 -17.92 -20.62 14.14
C GLY A 116 -19.43 -20.45 14.23
N GLU A 117 -19.91 -19.43 14.95
CA GLU A 117 -21.35 -19.12 15.08
C GLU A 117 -21.91 -18.47 13.80
N ALA A 118 -21.04 -17.92 12.96
CA ALA A 118 -21.40 -17.26 11.70
C ALA A 118 -20.33 -17.51 10.63
N GLU A 119 -20.76 -17.39 9.38
CA GLU A 119 -19.89 -17.38 8.20
C GLU A 119 -20.04 -16.07 7.46
N ILE A 120 -18.93 -15.51 6.99
CA ILE A 120 -18.94 -14.19 6.32
C ILE A 120 -19.81 -14.18 5.07
N GLU A 121 -19.82 -15.27 4.31
CA GLU A 121 -20.66 -15.47 3.13
C GLU A 121 -22.15 -15.40 3.47
N THR A 122 -22.53 -16.01 4.60
CA THR A 122 -23.93 -16.00 5.08
C THR A 122 -24.33 -14.60 5.53
N LEU A 123 -23.45 -13.91 6.25
CA LEU A 123 -23.71 -12.55 6.74
C LEU A 123 -23.82 -11.52 5.60
N THR A 124 -23.13 -11.76 4.50
CA THR A 124 -23.00 -10.78 3.42
C THR A 124 -23.88 -11.06 2.20
N LYS A 125 -24.53 -12.23 2.16
CA LYS A 125 -25.32 -12.75 1.03
C LYS A 125 -26.29 -11.72 0.41
N ASP A 126 -26.99 -10.96 1.25
CA ASP A 126 -28.01 -10.00 0.83
C ASP A 126 -27.53 -8.54 0.92
N MET A 127 -26.21 -8.33 1.12
CA MET A 127 -25.64 -7.00 1.29
C MET A 127 -25.23 -6.39 -0.05
N LYS A 128 -26.01 -5.43 -0.52
CA LYS A 128 -25.81 -4.75 -1.81
C LYS A 128 -24.41 -4.16 -2.03
N TYR A 129 -23.82 -3.59 -0.97
CA TYR A 129 -22.55 -2.84 -1.05
C TYR A 129 -21.32 -3.64 -0.59
N TYR A 130 -21.50 -4.81 0.00
CA TYR A 130 -20.39 -5.64 0.44
C TYR A 130 -19.41 -6.00 -0.68
N PRO A 131 -19.86 -6.50 -1.85
CA PRO A 131 -18.94 -6.83 -2.94
C PRO A 131 -18.10 -5.63 -3.39
N TYR A 132 -18.69 -4.44 -3.36
CA TYR A 132 -18.01 -3.21 -3.73
C TYR A 132 -16.88 -2.84 -2.77
N TYR A 133 -17.14 -2.89 -1.43
CA TYR A 133 -16.11 -2.67 -0.42
C TYR A 133 -15.05 -3.76 -0.44
N LEU A 134 -15.47 -5.03 -0.61
CA LEU A 134 -14.54 -6.16 -0.68
C LEU A 134 -13.54 -6.00 -1.83
N GLU A 135 -14.00 -5.65 -3.01
CA GLU A 135 -13.13 -5.40 -4.16
C GLU A 135 -12.19 -4.23 -3.92
N ALA A 136 -12.70 -3.12 -3.41
CA ALA A 136 -11.90 -1.92 -3.15
C ALA A 136 -10.82 -2.18 -2.08
N TYR A 137 -11.20 -2.84 -0.98
CA TYR A 137 -10.27 -3.13 0.11
C TYR A 137 -9.28 -4.25 -0.25
N SER A 138 -9.73 -5.28 -0.98
CA SER A 138 -8.84 -6.32 -1.50
C SER A 138 -7.74 -5.75 -2.35
N ALA A 139 -8.08 -4.76 -3.07
CA ALA A 139 -7.15 -4.17 -3.93
C ALA A 139 -6.19 -3.19 -3.20
N ALA A 140 -6.64 -2.46 -2.16
CA ALA A 140 -5.78 -1.60 -1.35
C ALA A 140 -4.89 -2.40 -0.38
N LEU A 141 -5.42 -3.46 0.21
CA LEU A 141 -4.81 -4.19 1.31
C LEU A 141 -4.34 -5.61 0.92
N GLY A 142 -4.82 -6.12 -0.22
CA GLY A 142 -4.60 -7.51 -0.63
C GLY A 142 -3.13 -7.87 -0.73
N GLY A 143 -2.77 -8.98 -0.08
CA GLY A 143 -1.41 -9.51 -0.04
C GLY A 143 -0.47 -8.78 0.93
N LEU A 144 -0.92 -7.81 1.71
CA LEU A 144 -0.11 -7.20 2.77
C LEU A 144 -0.05 -8.09 4.03
N VAL A 145 -1.05 -8.91 4.28
CA VAL A 145 -1.07 -9.92 5.32
C VAL A 145 -1.01 -11.31 4.68
N GLY A 146 -0.25 -12.23 5.28
CA GLY A 146 -0.10 -13.59 4.80
C GLY A 146 1.17 -14.26 5.32
N GLU A 147 1.43 -15.47 4.85
CA GLU A 147 2.67 -16.18 5.18
C GLU A 147 3.89 -15.52 4.54
N TYR A 148 4.97 -15.46 5.29
CA TYR A 148 6.28 -14.99 4.85
C TYR A 148 7.40 -15.71 5.61
N GLU A 149 8.59 -15.70 5.04
CA GLU A 149 9.79 -16.21 5.71
C GLU A 149 10.55 -15.03 6.30
N ALA A 150 10.93 -15.14 7.56
CA ALA A 150 11.74 -14.16 8.26
C ALA A 150 12.98 -14.83 8.86
N GLU A 151 14.11 -14.16 8.75
CA GLU A 151 15.32 -14.52 9.46
C GLU A 151 15.18 -14.14 10.93
N VAL A 152 15.29 -15.11 11.81
CA VAL A 152 15.20 -14.92 13.26
C VAL A 152 16.54 -15.26 13.88
N ILE A 153 17.12 -14.31 14.59
CA ILE A 153 18.37 -14.51 15.33
C ILE A 153 18.00 -15.12 16.70
N GLY A 154 18.49 -16.34 16.93
CA GLY A 154 18.33 -17.03 18.20
C GLY A 154 19.18 -16.41 19.33
N GLU A 155 18.90 -16.81 20.56
CA GLU A 155 19.70 -16.36 21.75
C GLU A 155 21.18 -16.76 21.65
N ASP A 156 21.50 -17.77 20.88
CA ASP A 156 22.85 -18.23 20.55
C ASP A 156 23.56 -17.41 19.45
N GLY A 157 22.90 -16.41 18.91
CA GLY A 157 23.39 -15.56 17.83
C GLY A 157 23.34 -16.23 16.45
N GLN A 158 22.77 -17.42 16.31
CA GLN A 158 22.59 -18.06 15.01
C GLN A 158 21.29 -17.60 14.37
N SER A 159 21.31 -17.33 13.06
CA SER A 159 20.12 -17.01 12.32
C SER A 159 19.44 -18.27 11.75
N THR A 160 18.12 -18.30 11.80
CA THR A 160 17.29 -19.36 11.22
C THR A 160 16.12 -18.74 10.47
N TRP A 161 15.81 -19.29 9.30
CA TRP A 161 14.63 -18.88 8.54
C TRP A 161 13.38 -19.56 9.13
N GLN A 162 12.39 -18.76 9.47
CA GLN A 162 11.14 -19.21 10.04
C GLN A 162 9.96 -18.71 9.23
N LYS A 163 9.00 -19.60 8.97
CA LYS A 163 7.71 -19.19 8.44
C LYS A 163 6.93 -18.48 9.52
N LYS A 164 6.37 -17.33 9.15
CA LYS A 164 5.50 -16.52 9.99
C LYS A 164 4.26 -16.13 9.21
N TYR A 165 3.23 -15.79 9.92
CA TYR A 165 2.03 -15.18 9.35
C TYR A 165 1.84 -13.79 9.93
N GLY A 166 1.41 -12.84 9.10
CA GLY A 166 1.16 -11.47 9.52
C GLY A 166 1.46 -10.44 8.44
N LEU A 167 1.71 -9.22 8.85
CA LEU A 167 2.01 -8.11 7.95
C LEU A 167 3.38 -8.29 7.30
N LYS A 168 3.39 -8.33 5.98
CA LYS A 168 4.61 -8.46 5.16
C LYS A 168 5.25 -7.13 4.79
N GLY A 169 4.70 -6.03 5.30
CA GLY A 169 5.13 -4.68 4.97
C GLY A 169 5.82 -3.98 6.14
N TYR A 170 6.75 -3.10 5.80
CA TYR A 170 7.46 -2.24 6.74
C TYR A 170 7.15 -0.76 6.46
N CYS A 171 7.19 0.07 7.50
CA CYS A 171 7.17 1.51 7.30
C CYS A 171 8.40 1.93 6.47
N PRO A 172 8.26 2.74 5.41
CA PRO A 172 9.38 3.14 4.58
C PRO A 172 10.41 4.00 5.30
N ILE A 173 10.06 4.60 6.43
CA ILE A 173 10.98 5.35 7.29
C ILE A 173 11.50 4.43 8.40
N ALA A 174 12.81 4.36 8.56
CA ALA A 174 13.43 3.53 9.58
C ALA A 174 12.93 3.90 10.99
N ARG A 175 12.74 2.89 11.83
CA ARG A 175 12.28 3.07 13.22
C ARG A 175 13.26 3.95 14.00
N GLY A 176 12.71 4.92 14.75
CA GLY A 176 13.49 5.84 15.57
C GLY A 176 13.87 7.14 14.87
N PHE A 177 13.45 7.33 13.63
CA PHE A 177 13.61 8.59 12.90
C PHE A 177 12.27 9.31 12.79
N ASP A 178 12.31 10.62 13.05
CA ASP A 178 11.12 11.47 12.93
C ASP A 178 10.82 11.77 11.47
N TYR A 179 9.52 11.83 11.15
CA TYR A 179 9.02 12.30 9.88
C TYR A 179 7.66 12.97 10.05
N THR A 180 7.32 13.81 9.09
CA THR A 180 5.99 14.40 8.96
C THR A 180 5.34 13.83 7.72
N HIS A 181 4.07 13.55 7.78
CA HIS A 181 3.31 13.16 6.60
C HIS A 181 2.23 14.19 6.30
N TYR A 182 1.95 14.37 5.02
CA TYR A 182 0.94 15.28 4.53
C TYR A 182 -0.14 14.49 3.83
N ASP A 183 -1.38 14.67 4.28
CA ASP A 183 -2.55 14.12 3.60
C ASP A 183 -2.91 15.03 2.42
N ASP A 184 -2.11 14.94 1.37
CA ASP A 184 -2.25 15.73 0.15
C ASP A 184 -2.61 14.91 -1.08
N PHE A 185 -3.13 13.70 -0.85
CA PHE A 185 -3.68 12.89 -1.89
C PHE A 185 -4.78 13.63 -2.67
N GLY A 186 -4.69 13.61 -4.00
CA GLY A 186 -5.63 14.33 -4.86
C GLY A 186 -5.41 15.84 -4.93
N ALA A 187 -4.49 16.42 -4.17
CA ALA A 187 -4.15 17.84 -4.25
C ALA A 187 -3.67 18.23 -5.65
N GLY A 188 -4.03 19.42 -6.08
CA GLY A 188 -3.62 19.94 -7.40
C GLY A 188 -2.11 20.18 -7.46
N ARG A 189 -1.46 19.63 -8.47
CA ARG A 189 -0.05 19.88 -8.79
C ARG A 189 0.05 20.50 -10.19
N SER A 190 0.94 21.48 -10.37
CA SER A 190 1.10 22.22 -11.63
C SER A 190 2.51 22.12 -12.22
N TYR A 191 3.25 21.08 -11.94
CA TYR A 191 4.59 20.90 -12.46
C TYR A 191 4.53 20.51 -13.96
N GLY A 192 4.70 21.49 -14.83
CA GLY A 192 4.66 21.35 -16.29
C GLY A 192 3.26 21.16 -16.90
N TYR A 193 2.34 20.56 -16.20
CA TYR A 193 0.93 20.41 -16.56
C TYR A 193 0.06 20.20 -15.30
N LYS A 194 -1.22 20.49 -15.42
CA LYS A 194 -2.15 20.26 -14.29
C LYS A 194 -2.37 18.78 -14.07
N ARG A 195 -2.07 18.31 -12.88
CA ARG A 195 -2.29 16.93 -12.43
C ARG A 195 -2.72 16.91 -10.97
N ARG A 196 -3.25 15.78 -10.53
CA ARG A 196 -3.49 15.54 -9.10
C ARG A 196 -2.30 14.79 -8.52
N HIS A 197 -2.00 15.07 -7.27
CA HIS A 197 -1.05 14.28 -6.51
C HIS A 197 -1.67 12.91 -6.19
N LEU A 198 -0.96 11.86 -6.52
CA LEU A 198 -1.45 10.50 -6.41
C LEU A 198 -0.58 9.67 -5.46
N GLY A 199 0.10 10.33 -4.55
CA GLY A 199 0.96 9.76 -3.53
C GLY A 199 0.64 10.33 -2.17
N HIS A 200 1.39 9.86 -1.17
CA HIS A 200 1.41 10.39 0.18
C HIS A 200 2.82 10.90 0.45
N ASP A 201 2.93 12.19 0.75
CA ASP A 201 4.24 12.79 1.03
C ASP A 201 4.65 12.53 2.49
N MET A 202 5.73 11.75 2.65
CA MET A 202 6.39 11.52 3.94
C MET A 202 7.71 12.29 3.94
N MET A 203 7.79 13.34 4.76
CA MET A 203 8.93 14.24 4.81
C MET A 203 9.81 13.95 6.00
N GLY A 204 11.05 13.56 5.76
CA GLY A 204 12.08 13.35 6.79
C GLY A 204 13.27 14.28 6.57
N LEU A 205 14.16 14.33 7.56
CA LEU A 205 15.44 15.02 7.42
C LEU A 205 16.32 14.30 6.39
N VAL A 206 17.18 15.04 5.71
CA VAL A 206 18.17 14.44 4.82
C VAL A 206 19.06 13.49 5.60
N GLY A 207 19.19 12.27 5.09
CA GLY A 207 19.96 11.21 5.74
C GLY A 207 19.14 10.24 6.59
N VAL A 208 17.82 10.42 6.67
CA VAL A 208 16.93 9.41 7.25
C VAL A 208 16.98 8.15 6.39
N PRO A 209 17.27 6.97 6.97
CA PRO A 209 17.29 5.72 6.23
C PRO A 209 15.90 5.37 5.71
N ILE A 210 15.85 4.99 4.43
CA ILE A 210 14.63 4.50 3.79
C ILE A 210 14.68 2.97 3.71
N ILE A 211 13.55 2.36 4.04
CA ILE A 211 13.39 0.91 4.18
C ILE A 211 12.53 0.40 3.02
N ALA A 212 12.89 -0.77 2.49
CA ALA A 212 12.03 -1.49 1.55
C ALA A 212 10.74 -1.89 2.26
N VAL A 213 9.61 -1.39 1.77
CA VAL A 213 8.29 -1.70 2.35
C VAL A 213 7.97 -3.19 2.24
N GLU A 214 8.27 -3.79 1.10
CA GLU A 214 8.02 -5.20 0.80
C GLU A 214 9.22 -5.77 0.03
N SER A 215 9.41 -7.07 0.15
CA SER A 215 10.41 -7.79 -0.65
C SER A 215 10.07 -7.73 -2.14
N GLY A 216 11.08 -7.57 -2.97
CA GLY A 216 10.87 -7.43 -4.40
C GLY A 216 12.15 -7.24 -5.20
N THR A 217 11.97 -6.86 -6.44
CA THR A 217 13.06 -6.58 -7.37
C THR A 217 13.11 -5.10 -7.70
N VAL A 218 14.29 -4.52 -7.69
CA VAL A 218 14.53 -3.15 -8.15
C VAL A 218 14.24 -3.07 -9.64
N GLU A 219 13.14 -2.44 -10.01
CA GLU A 219 12.70 -2.32 -11.41
C GLU A 219 13.20 -1.02 -12.04
N ALA A 220 13.43 -0.01 -11.22
CA ALA A 220 13.86 1.28 -11.70
C ALA A 220 14.72 2.00 -10.66
N LEU A 221 15.81 2.59 -11.09
CA LEU A 221 16.77 3.29 -10.25
C LEU A 221 17.35 4.49 -11.01
N GLY A 222 17.71 5.56 -10.33
CA GLY A 222 18.31 6.74 -10.95
C GLY A 222 17.50 8.02 -10.82
N TRP A 223 17.93 9.06 -11.53
CA TRP A 223 17.31 10.38 -11.48
C TRP A 223 16.28 10.59 -12.61
N ASN A 224 15.22 11.30 -12.28
CA ASN A 224 14.30 11.85 -13.27
C ASN A 224 13.82 13.25 -12.88
N GLN A 225 13.24 13.96 -13.82
CA GLN A 225 12.79 15.34 -13.63
C GLN A 225 11.57 15.51 -12.71
N TYR A 226 10.86 14.41 -12.36
CA TYR A 226 9.65 14.45 -11.54
C TYR A 226 9.87 14.03 -10.10
N GLY A 227 10.63 12.97 -9.89
CA GLY A 227 10.92 12.38 -8.58
C GLY A 227 12.35 12.63 -8.10
N GLY A 228 13.17 13.36 -8.87
CA GLY A 228 14.59 13.53 -8.55
C GLY A 228 15.32 12.19 -8.55
N TRP A 229 16.18 11.97 -7.57
CA TRP A 229 16.74 10.65 -7.29
C TRP A 229 15.67 9.74 -6.73
N ARG A 230 15.52 8.55 -7.29
CA ARG A 230 14.42 7.66 -6.99
C ARG A 230 14.78 6.20 -7.16
N ILE A 231 14.00 5.33 -6.49
CA ILE A 231 14.02 3.89 -6.67
C ILE A 231 12.60 3.36 -6.77
N GLY A 232 12.40 2.37 -7.63
CA GLY A 232 11.15 1.65 -7.78
C GLY A 232 11.36 0.15 -7.57
N ILE A 233 10.59 -0.43 -6.67
CA ILE A 233 10.65 -1.85 -6.30
C ILE A 233 9.34 -2.53 -6.67
N ARG A 234 9.42 -3.60 -7.45
CA ARG A 234 8.29 -4.45 -7.81
C ARG A 234 8.22 -5.63 -6.85
N SER A 235 7.06 -5.85 -6.20
CA SER A 235 6.82 -7.03 -5.38
C SER A 235 6.97 -8.33 -6.19
N PHE A 236 7.36 -9.43 -5.55
CA PHE A 236 7.57 -10.71 -6.25
C PHE A 236 6.31 -11.26 -6.92
N ASP A 237 5.13 -10.96 -6.38
CA ASP A 237 3.84 -11.32 -6.98
C ASP A 237 3.41 -10.40 -8.13
N ASN A 238 4.20 -9.39 -8.47
CA ASN A 238 3.96 -8.36 -9.49
C ASN A 238 2.69 -7.51 -9.29
N LYS A 239 2.07 -7.56 -8.11
CA LYS A 239 0.84 -6.84 -7.85
C LYS A 239 1.07 -5.42 -7.35
N ARG A 240 2.22 -5.16 -6.68
CA ARG A 240 2.54 -3.86 -6.08
C ARG A 240 3.85 -3.32 -6.63
N TYR A 241 3.93 -2.01 -6.66
CA TYR A 241 5.14 -1.30 -7.04
C TYR A 241 5.35 -0.15 -6.07
N TYR A 242 6.44 -0.18 -5.37
CA TYR A 242 6.82 0.82 -4.39
C TYR A 242 7.76 1.82 -5.00
N TYR A 243 7.41 3.09 -4.89
CA TYR A 243 8.19 4.18 -5.48
C TYR A 243 8.66 5.15 -4.40
N TYR A 244 9.94 5.28 -4.28
CA TYR A 244 10.58 6.18 -3.36
C TYR A 244 11.23 7.29 -4.17
N ALA A 245 10.84 8.53 -3.90
CA ALA A 245 11.27 9.71 -4.66
C ALA A 245 11.94 10.74 -3.74
N HIS A 246 12.53 11.75 -4.36
CA HIS A 246 13.21 12.85 -3.67
C HIS A 246 14.31 12.38 -2.71
N LEU A 247 15.01 11.30 -3.10
CA LEU A 247 16.12 10.74 -2.35
C LEU A 247 17.33 11.68 -2.39
N ARG A 248 18.25 11.50 -1.43
CA ARG A 248 19.45 12.32 -1.31
C ARG A 248 20.26 12.33 -2.60
N GLN A 249 20.69 13.50 -3.02
CA GLN A 249 21.61 13.65 -4.14
C GLN A 249 23.00 13.05 -3.80
N ASN A 250 23.66 12.47 -4.80
CA ASN A 250 25.01 11.89 -4.79
C ASN A 250 25.19 10.55 -4.06
N TYR A 251 24.37 10.24 -3.06
CA TYR A 251 24.39 8.95 -2.35
C TYR A 251 22.98 8.46 -2.11
N PRO A 252 22.20 8.26 -3.20
CA PRO A 252 20.76 7.98 -3.05
C PRO A 252 20.45 6.52 -2.73
N TYR A 253 21.41 5.59 -2.85
CA TYR A 253 21.15 4.16 -2.73
C TYR A 253 22.13 3.45 -1.81
N ALA A 254 21.71 2.30 -1.25
CA ALA A 254 22.59 1.38 -0.57
C ALA A 254 23.69 0.86 -1.53
N GLU A 255 24.84 0.53 -0.97
CA GLU A 255 25.99 0.04 -1.75
C GLU A 255 25.64 -1.24 -2.50
N GLY A 256 25.99 -1.30 -3.79
CA GLY A 256 25.73 -2.46 -4.63
C GLY A 256 24.29 -2.59 -5.14
N LEU A 257 23.41 -1.64 -4.84
CA LEU A 257 22.03 -1.68 -5.31
C LEU A 257 21.93 -1.20 -6.76
N GLU A 258 21.42 -2.05 -7.64
CA GLU A 258 21.25 -1.78 -9.08
C GLU A 258 19.90 -2.29 -9.59
N GLU A 259 19.49 -1.89 -10.80
CA GLU A 259 18.30 -2.44 -11.44
C GLU A 259 18.45 -3.96 -11.61
N GLY A 260 17.47 -4.72 -11.14
CA GLY A 260 17.50 -6.19 -11.07
C GLY A 260 17.92 -6.74 -9.72
N SER A 261 18.45 -5.92 -8.79
CA SER A 261 18.74 -6.36 -7.43
C SER A 261 17.48 -6.83 -6.72
N VAL A 262 17.60 -7.89 -5.94
CA VAL A 262 16.57 -8.33 -5.01
C VAL A 262 16.76 -7.60 -3.69
N VAL A 263 15.66 -7.12 -3.11
CA VAL A 263 15.62 -6.53 -1.77
C VAL A 263 14.62 -7.29 -0.92
N THR A 264 14.94 -7.38 0.36
CA THR A 264 14.06 -7.98 1.36
C THR A 264 13.29 -6.89 2.10
N ALA A 265 12.03 -7.15 2.46
CA ALA A 265 11.25 -6.23 3.30
C ALA A 265 12.04 -5.90 4.57
N GLY A 266 12.18 -4.62 4.87
CA GLY A 266 13.01 -4.16 5.99
C GLY A 266 14.45 -3.79 5.64
N ASP A 267 14.94 -4.15 4.44
CA ASP A 267 16.27 -3.73 4.00
C ASP A 267 16.37 -2.21 3.89
N VAL A 268 17.50 -1.67 4.31
CA VAL A 268 17.83 -0.27 4.06
C VAL A 268 18.22 -0.10 2.60
N ILE A 269 17.37 0.57 1.83
CA ILE A 269 17.57 0.81 0.39
C ILE A 269 18.24 2.15 0.10
N LEU A 270 18.33 3.02 1.10
CA LEU A 270 19.09 4.27 1.07
C LEU A 270 20.19 4.19 2.10
N CYS A 271 21.44 4.32 1.67
CA CYS A 271 22.57 4.31 2.59
C CYS A 271 22.76 5.68 3.25
N ASN A 272 22.74 5.68 4.57
CA ASN A 272 23.24 6.78 5.36
C ASN A 272 24.67 6.44 5.82
N SER A 273 25.62 6.31 4.88
CA SER A 273 27.01 6.19 5.28
C SER A 273 27.43 7.53 5.90
N GLY A 274 27.55 7.51 7.22
CA GLY A 274 27.82 8.64 8.06
C GLY A 274 28.94 9.54 7.56
N ALA A 275 28.63 10.77 7.48
CA ALA A 275 29.45 11.90 7.90
C ALA A 275 28.48 13.05 8.13
N LEU A 276 28.19 13.28 9.36
CA LEU A 276 27.84 14.60 9.86
C LEU A 276 29.06 15.48 9.53
N HIS A 277 29.14 16.01 8.34
CA HIS A 277 29.85 17.26 8.06
C HIS A 277 29.57 17.70 6.63
N ASP A 278 29.20 18.95 6.61
CA ASP A 278 29.27 19.94 5.55
C ASP A 278 27.97 20.29 4.80
N GLU A 279 27.52 21.46 5.21
CA GLU A 279 26.83 22.52 4.48
C GLU A 279 26.00 22.10 3.25
N PHE A 280 24.68 22.06 3.45
CA PHE A 280 23.73 21.96 2.36
C PHE A 280 23.51 23.33 1.70
N PRO A 281 23.77 23.49 0.40
CA PRO A 281 23.13 24.56 -0.33
C PRO A 281 21.64 24.31 -0.33
N GLN A 282 20.88 25.25 0.14
CA GLN A 282 19.44 25.34 -0.06
C GLN A 282 19.14 25.06 -1.52
N ALA A 283 18.13 24.24 -1.79
CA ALA A 283 17.68 24.00 -3.15
C ALA A 283 17.38 25.36 -3.79
N GLY A 284 18.27 25.79 -4.63
CA GLY A 284 18.07 26.96 -5.46
C GLY A 284 16.96 26.63 -6.43
N GLU A 285 15.90 27.40 -6.38
CA GLU A 285 14.96 27.53 -7.48
C GLU A 285 15.73 27.92 -8.75
N PRO A 286 15.34 27.39 -9.93
CA PRO A 286 15.62 28.06 -11.17
C PRO A 286 14.64 29.16 -11.45
#